data_5106624c6120f7cf1a3bb0e8da047e59
#
_entry.id   5106624c6120f7cf1a3bb0e8da047e59
#
_cell.length_a   1.000
_cell.length_b   1.000
_cell.length_c   1.000
_cell.angle_alpha   90.00
_cell.angle_beta   90.00
_cell.angle_gamma   90.00
#
_symmetry.space_group_name_H-M   'P 1'
#
loop_
_entity.id
_entity.type
_entity.pdbx_description
1 polymer ?
#
loop_
_entity_poly.entity_id
_entity_poly.type
_entity_poly.pdbx_seq_one_letter_code
_entity_poly.pdbx_strand_id
1 'polypeptide(L)'
;MTTRYGIDAPYGAFGFIFVAFLYGAGTLWGIIPPFWGWLTGAWFLLLGLWMLLYSMTIKLSHRHRILALSGLKPNMKVLDVGTGRGLLAIAAAQKGADVSAIDKWSGWDLGGNGREAFDKNRLAEGAPGIDLYDGLAQDMPFPDETFDLVISHFVVHNISGRKERERALAEMVRVLRPGGTLAVSDIKNMSQYRKFLEENGFQTRTYSFYHTFPFSKLIIAVRTPVGTGCSIC
;
A
#
# COMPACT_ATOMS: atom_id res chain seq x y z
N MET A 1 -3.78 20.54 11.36
CA MET A 1 -3.99 19.82 10.09
C MET A 1 -4.05 18.34 10.39
N THR A 2 -5.24 17.75 10.44
CA THR A 2 -5.37 16.29 10.57
C THR A 2 -4.98 15.67 9.23
N THR A 3 -4.00 14.79 9.23
CA THR A 3 -3.60 14.05 8.01
C THR A 3 -4.79 13.19 7.57
N ARG A 4 -5.42 13.52 6.45
CA ARG A 4 -6.64 12.85 5.96
C ARG A 4 -6.48 11.33 5.92
N TYR A 5 -5.32 10.87 5.46
CA TYR A 5 -5.03 9.44 5.32
C TYR A 5 -4.24 8.83 6.49
N GLY A 6 -4.20 9.51 7.64
CA GLY A 6 -3.44 9.05 8.81
C GLY A 6 -1.92 9.20 8.65
N ILE A 7 -1.22 8.96 9.74
CA ILE A 7 0.24 8.84 9.77
C ILE A 7 0.58 7.35 9.67
N ASP A 8 1.39 6.99 8.69
CA ASP A 8 1.86 5.62 8.56
C ASP A 8 2.85 5.32 9.68
N ALA A 9 2.64 4.22 10.42
CA ALA A 9 3.43 3.84 11.58
C ALA A 9 3.70 4.99 12.59
N PRO A 10 2.66 5.62 13.18
CA PRO A 10 2.81 6.81 14.00
C PRO A 10 3.75 6.58 15.19
N TYR A 11 3.70 5.40 15.81
CA TYR A 11 4.60 5.03 16.90
C TYR A 11 6.07 4.99 16.48
N GLY A 12 6.36 4.63 15.22
CA GLY A 12 7.72 4.67 14.67
C GLY A 12 8.23 6.09 14.51
N ALA A 13 7.44 6.97 13.88
CA ALA A 13 7.81 8.37 13.67
C ALA A 13 8.06 9.11 14.99
N PHE A 14 7.12 9.02 15.93
CA PHE A 14 7.27 9.64 17.25
C PHE A 14 8.35 8.97 18.10
N GLY A 15 8.55 7.65 17.95
CA GLY A 15 9.64 6.92 18.60
C GLY A 15 11.01 7.43 18.17
N PHE A 16 11.23 7.66 16.88
CA PHE A 16 12.50 8.25 16.40
C PHE A 16 12.71 9.67 16.94
N ILE A 17 11.69 10.51 16.96
CA ILE A 17 11.78 11.87 17.55
C ILE A 17 12.09 11.79 19.04
N PHE A 18 11.48 10.87 19.78
CA PHE A 18 11.74 10.66 21.19
C PHE A 18 13.18 10.18 21.44
N VAL A 19 13.68 9.24 20.63
CA VAL A 19 15.10 8.80 20.73
C VAL A 19 16.04 9.98 20.44
N ALA A 20 15.74 10.82 19.45
CA ALA A 20 16.52 12.03 19.18
C ALA A 20 16.59 12.95 20.39
N PHE A 21 15.46 13.14 21.09
CA PHE A 21 15.41 13.91 22.33
C PHE A 21 16.28 13.31 23.44
N LEU A 22 16.25 11.99 23.64
CA LEU A 22 17.08 11.30 24.63
C LEU A 22 18.58 11.49 24.36
N TYR A 23 19.01 11.40 23.10
CA TYR A 23 20.40 11.64 22.74
C TYR A 23 20.80 13.10 22.99
N GLY A 24 19.95 14.06 22.67
CA GLY A 24 20.17 15.48 22.96
C GLY A 24 20.30 15.76 24.46
N ALA A 25 19.38 15.23 25.26
CA ALA A 25 19.38 15.35 26.72
C ALA A 25 20.64 14.71 27.35
N GLY A 26 20.97 13.48 26.91
CA GLY A 26 22.17 12.78 27.41
C GLY A 26 23.47 13.52 27.06
N THR A 27 23.49 14.22 25.95
CA THR A 27 24.63 15.07 25.55
C THR A 27 24.72 16.31 26.43
N LEU A 28 23.60 16.98 26.69
CA LEU A 28 23.56 18.16 27.55
C LEU A 28 23.93 17.83 29.00
N TRP A 29 23.61 16.66 29.51
CA TRP A 29 24.01 16.20 30.83
C TRP A 29 25.40 15.57 30.90
N GLY A 30 26.18 15.58 29.81
CA GLY A 30 27.53 15.05 29.77
C GLY A 30 27.63 13.52 29.81
N ILE A 31 26.49 12.81 29.64
CA ILE A 31 26.45 11.34 29.64
C ILE A 31 26.97 10.79 28.31
N ILE A 32 26.64 11.48 27.21
CA ILE A 32 27.04 11.11 25.85
C ILE A 32 28.03 12.13 25.31
N PRO A 33 29.16 11.71 24.72
CA PRO A 33 30.12 12.64 24.10
C PRO A 33 29.42 13.52 23.05
N PRO A 34 29.66 14.85 23.04
CA PRO A 34 28.89 15.80 22.22
C PRO A 34 28.83 15.46 20.74
N PHE A 35 29.95 15.06 20.14
CA PHE A 35 29.98 14.71 18.73
C PHE A 35 29.00 13.57 18.39
N TRP A 36 29.03 12.46 19.14
CA TRP A 36 28.16 11.30 18.90
C TRP A 36 26.72 11.57 19.29
N GLY A 37 26.50 12.32 20.37
CA GLY A 37 25.16 12.64 20.84
C GLY A 37 24.38 13.50 19.84
N TRP A 38 24.99 14.58 19.37
CA TRP A 38 24.36 15.45 18.36
C TRP A 38 24.22 14.78 17.01
N LEU A 39 25.20 14.02 16.53
CA LEU A 39 25.14 13.31 15.25
C LEU A 39 24.02 12.27 15.25
N THR A 40 23.96 11.44 16.30
CA THR A 40 22.94 10.37 16.39
C THR A 40 21.55 10.96 16.62
N GLY A 41 21.44 11.99 17.48
CA GLY A 41 20.20 12.70 17.70
C GLY A 41 19.65 13.35 16.44
N ALA A 42 20.50 14.02 15.66
CA ALA A 42 20.11 14.59 14.39
C ALA A 42 19.66 13.53 13.38
N TRP A 43 20.34 12.39 13.33
CA TRP A 43 19.96 11.26 12.46
C TRP A 43 18.53 10.75 12.77
N PHE A 44 18.23 10.46 14.03
CA PHE A 44 16.90 10.00 14.42
C PHE A 44 15.83 11.07 14.21
N LEU A 45 16.15 12.34 14.47
CA LEU A 45 15.23 13.44 14.20
C LEU A 45 14.88 13.53 12.71
N LEU A 46 15.87 13.46 11.84
CA LEU A 46 15.67 13.48 10.38
C LEU A 46 14.84 12.29 9.90
N LEU A 47 15.06 11.09 10.45
CA LEU A 47 14.24 9.92 10.14
C LEU A 47 12.77 10.14 10.56
N GLY A 48 12.52 10.60 11.76
CA GLY A 48 11.17 10.89 12.24
C GLY A 48 10.46 11.96 11.42
N LEU A 49 11.16 13.05 11.10
CA LEU A 49 10.63 14.12 10.25
C LEU A 49 10.36 13.65 8.81
N TRP A 50 11.23 12.80 8.25
CA TRP A 50 11.02 12.21 6.94
C TRP A 50 9.77 11.32 6.89
N MET A 51 9.55 10.50 7.93
CA MET A 51 8.32 9.71 8.05
C MET A 51 7.07 10.58 8.10
N LEU A 52 7.09 11.66 8.86
CA LEU A 52 5.98 12.61 8.93
C LEU A 52 5.75 13.29 7.58
N LEU A 53 6.81 13.77 6.92
CA LEU A 53 6.75 14.39 5.61
C LEU A 53 6.16 13.43 4.57
N TYR A 54 6.61 12.16 4.56
CA TYR A 54 6.04 11.13 3.70
C TYR A 54 4.54 10.97 3.95
N SER A 55 4.15 10.76 5.20
CA SER A 55 2.74 10.53 5.58
C SER A 55 1.83 11.72 5.29
N MET A 56 2.35 12.94 5.31
CA MET A 56 1.55 14.15 5.10
C MET A 56 1.45 14.60 3.64
N THR A 57 2.47 14.34 2.84
CA THR A 57 2.58 14.91 1.48
C THR A 57 2.93 13.88 0.41
N ILE A 58 4.05 13.16 0.57
CA ILE A 58 4.63 12.34 -0.50
C ILE A 58 3.67 11.21 -0.90
N LYS A 59 2.98 10.56 0.05
CA LYS A 59 2.05 9.47 -0.26
C LYS A 59 0.88 9.90 -1.15
N LEU A 60 0.48 11.18 -1.10
CA LEU A 60 -0.59 11.70 -1.96
C LEU A 60 -0.16 11.76 -3.44
N SER A 61 1.08 12.13 -3.72
CA SER A 61 1.62 12.06 -5.09
C SER A 61 1.98 10.63 -5.48
N HIS A 62 2.44 9.83 -4.52
CA HIS A 62 2.81 8.44 -4.74
C HIS A 62 1.61 7.58 -5.19
N ARG A 63 0.40 7.80 -4.65
CA ARG A 63 -0.82 7.11 -5.08
C ARG A 63 -1.08 7.24 -6.59
N HIS A 64 -0.87 8.44 -7.15
CA HIS A 64 -1.06 8.67 -8.58
C HIS A 64 -0.02 7.94 -9.43
N ARG A 65 1.20 7.81 -8.92
CA ARG A 65 2.26 7.04 -9.59
C ARG A 65 1.97 5.55 -9.59
N ILE A 66 1.48 4.99 -8.47
CA ILE A 66 1.04 3.58 -8.42
C ILE A 66 -0.05 3.34 -9.47
N LEU A 67 -1.11 4.15 -9.48
CA LEU A 67 -2.23 4.00 -10.42
C LEU A 67 -1.80 4.16 -11.88
N ALA A 68 -0.89 5.09 -12.18
CA ALA A 68 -0.36 5.27 -13.53
C ALA A 68 0.45 4.04 -14.01
N LEU A 69 1.32 3.51 -13.14
CA LEU A 69 2.11 2.30 -13.44
C LEU A 69 1.23 1.04 -13.56
N SER A 70 0.10 1.01 -12.86
CA SER A 70 -0.89 -0.09 -12.94
C SER A 70 -1.71 -0.05 -14.24
N GLY A 71 -1.55 0.98 -15.06
CA GLY A 71 -2.28 1.12 -16.31
C GLY A 71 -3.76 1.46 -16.14
N LEU A 72 -4.13 2.10 -15.02
CA LEU A 72 -5.51 2.52 -14.74
C LEU A 72 -6.06 3.40 -15.87
N LYS A 73 -7.27 3.08 -16.33
CA LYS A 73 -8.05 3.85 -17.32
C LYS A 73 -9.46 4.12 -16.79
N PRO A 74 -10.15 5.14 -17.31
CA PRO A 74 -11.57 5.36 -17.02
C PRO A 74 -12.41 4.11 -17.39
N ASN A 75 -13.49 3.90 -16.66
CA ASN A 75 -14.46 2.80 -16.83
C ASN A 75 -13.89 1.39 -16.54
N MET A 76 -12.65 1.26 -16.06
CA MET A 76 -12.16 -0.01 -15.56
C MET A 76 -12.87 -0.37 -14.25
N LYS A 77 -13.21 -1.66 -14.10
CA LYS A 77 -13.61 -2.22 -12.79
C LYS A 77 -12.36 -2.47 -11.96
N VAL A 78 -12.24 -1.76 -10.85
CA VAL A 78 -11.07 -1.77 -9.98
C VAL A 78 -11.43 -2.30 -8.59
N LEU A 79 -10.63 -3.21 -8.06
CA LEU A 79 -10.72 -3.65 -6.66
C LEU A 79 -9.50 -3.10 -5.89
N ASP A 80 -9.76 -2.36 -4.81
CA ASP A 80 -8.74 -1.95 -3.83
C ASP A 80 -8.79 -2.86 -2.60
N VAL A 81 -7.78 -3.72 -2.45
CA VAL A 81 -7.70 -4.73 -1.37
C VAL A 81 -6.92 -4.17 -0.21
N GLY A 82 -7.57 -4.07 0.96
CA GLY A 82 -7.04 -3.40 2.14
C GLY A 82 -7.05 -1.89 1.97
N THR A 83 -8.20 -1.36 1.58
CA THR A 83 -8.35 0.05 1.18
C THR A 83 -8.04 1.06 2.29
N GLY A 84 -8.17 0.66 3.56
CA GLY A 84 -7.95 1.52 4.70
C GLY A 84 -8.80 2.79 4.65
N ARG A 85 -8.15 3.93 4.64
CA ARG A 85 -8.81 5.25 4.52
C ARG A 85 -9.06 5.69 3.07
N GLY A 86 -8.92 4.77 2.10
CA GLY A 86 -9.28 5.01 0.70
C GLY A 86 -8.20 5.68 -0.17
N LEU A 87 -6.91 5.59 0.20
CA LEU A 87 -5.84 6.31 -0.49
C LEU A 87 -5.80 6.03 -2.00
N LEU A 88 -5.90 4.76 -2.41
CA LEU A 88 -5.90 4.36 -3.82
C LEU A 88 -7.31 4.32 -4.41
N ALA A 89 -8.29 3.79 -3.69
CA ALA A 89 -9.68 3.70 -4.14
C ALA A 89 -10.25 5.06 -4.55
N ILE A 90 -10.10 6.08 -3.69
CA ILE A 90 -10.58 7.44 -3.95
C ILE A 90 -9.89 8.04 -5.18
N ALA A 91 -8.58 7.89 -5.28
CA ALA A 91 -7.84 8.41 -6.43
C ALA A 91 -8.16 7.67 -7.74
N ALA A 92 -8.50 6.37 -7.69
CA ALA A 92 -8.95 5.61 -8.85
C ALA A 92 -10.36 6.05 -9.30
N ALA A 93 -11.29 6.22 -8.36
CA ALA A 93 -12.63 6.70 -8.64
C ALA A 93 -12.63 8.12 -9.25
N GLN A 94 -11.78 9.02 -8.76
CA GLN A 94 -11.58 10.37 -9.34
C GLN A 94 -11.06 10.32 -10.79
N LYS A 95 -10.42 9.22 -11.20
CA LYS A 95 -9.98 8.99 -12.60
C LYS A 95 -11.05 8.32 -13.46
N GLY A 96 -12.27 8.18 -12.96
CA GLY A 96 -13.40 7.61 -13.67
C GLY A 96 -13.46 6.09 -13.68
N ALA A 97 -12.77 5.41 -12.77
CA ALA A 97 -12.91 3.98 -12.58
C ALA A 97 -14.18 3.62 -11.79
N ASP A 98 -14.72 2.44 -12.06
CA ASP A 98 -15.75 1.78 -11.25
C ASP A 98 -15.06 1.00 -10.13
N VAL A 99 -15.15 1.49 -8.89
CA VAL A 99 -14.29 1.05 -7.80
C VAL A 99 -15.07 0.31 -6.73
N SER A 100 -14.65 -0.93 -6.47
CA SER A 100 -14.96 -1.68 -5.25
C SER A 100 -13.75 -1.66 -4.31
N ALA A 101 -14.00 -1.60 -3.01
CA ALA A 101 -12.96 -1.56 -2.00
C ALA A 101 -13.30 -2.50 -0.83
N ILE A 102 -12.32 -3.28 -0.37
CA ILE A 102 -12.50 -4.24 0.71
C ILE A 102 -11.46 -4.02 1.81
N ASP A 103 -11.88 -4.09 3.07
CA ASP A 103 -10.98 -4.02 4.25
C ASP A 103 -11.58 -4.80 5.43
N LYS A 104 -10.71 -5.31 6.30
CA LYS A 104 -11.10 -5.90 7.60
C LYS A 104 -11.28 -4.86 8.72
N TRP A 105 -10.95 -3.59 8.45
CA TRP A 105 -11.03 -2.44 9.35
C TRP A 105 -10.26 -2.61 10.67
N SER A 106 -9.04 -3.14 10.59
CA SER A 106 -8.18 -3.27 11.76
C SER A 106 -7.64 -1.90 12.21
N GLY A 107 -7.91 -1.53 13.46
CA GLY A 107 -7.38 -0.28 14.04
C GLY A 107 -5.90 -0.31 14.40
N TRP A 108 -5.24 -1.48 14.34
CA TRP A 108 -3.83 -1.64 14.72
C TRP A 108 -2.85 -1.17 13.63
N ASP A 109 -3.23 -1.32 12.37
CA ASP A 109 -2.32 -1.09 11.23
C ASP A 109 -2.27 0.39 10.84
N LEU A 110 -3.39 1.10 11.00
CA LEU A 110 -3.52 2.52 10.67
C LEU A 110 -4.41 3.20 11.72
N GLY A 111 -3.85 4.12 12.49
CA GLY A 111 -4.58 4.82 13.55
C GLY A 111 -5.89 5.46 13.04
N GLY A 112 -7.02 5.05 13.62
CA GLY A 112 -8.36 5.50 13.21
C GLY A 112 -8.79 4.99 11.84
N ASN A 113 -8.38 3.77 11.45
CA ASN A 113 -8.90 3.07 10.28
C ASN A 113 -10.37 2.69 10.50
N GLY A 114 -11.21 2.85 9.47
CA GLY A 114 -12.63 2.51 9.52
C GLY A 114 -13.43 3.12 8.40
N ARG A 115 -14.63 2.58 8.15
CA ARG A 115 -15.58 3.05 7.13
C ARG A 115 -15.84 4.55 7.23
N GLU A 116 -16.05 5.07 8.44
CA GLU A 116 -16.31 6.48 8.67
C GLU A 116 -15.13 7.36 8.20
N ALA A 117 -13.88 6.93 8.49
CA ALA A 117 -12.69 7.65 8.06
C ALA A 117 -12.52 7.60 6.53
N PHE A 118 -12.87 6.48 5.90
CA PHE A 118 -12.92 6.34 4.43
C PHE A 118 -13.94 7.31 3.83
N ASP A 119 -15.19 7.29 4.29
CA ASP A 119 -16.26 8.14 3.76
C ASP A 119 -15.98 9.64 3.96
N LYS A 120 -15.41 10.01 5.10
CA LYS A 120 -14.96 11.37 5.35
C LYS A 120 -13.93 11.83 4.32
N ASN A 121 -12.97 10.98 3.97
CA ASN A 121 -11.97 11.29 2.96
C ASN A 121 -12.58 11.37 1.56
N ARG A 122 -13.45 10.40 1.21
CA ARG A 122 -14.14 10.35 -0.08
C ARG A 122 -14.95 11.62 -0.32
N LEU A 123 -15.75 12.03 0.66
CA LEU A 123 -16.54 13.25 0.59
C LEU A 123 -15.66 14.51 0.51
N ALA A 124 -14.60 14.58 1.31
CA ALA A 124 -13.68 15.71 1.34
C ALA A 124 -12.87 15.89 0.05
N GLU A 125 -12.68 14.80 -0.72
CA GLU A 125 -12.03 14.84 -2.04
C GLU A 125 -13.03 14.88 -3.21
N GLY A 126 -14.34 14.95 -2.93
CA GLY A 126 -15.38 15.02 -3.96
C GLY A 126 -15.40 13.79 -4.87
N ALA A 127 -14.97 12.63 -4.36
CA ALA A 127 -14.94 11.41 -5.16
C ALA A 127 -16.36 10.82 -5.32
N PRO A 128 -16.66 10.18 -6.47
CA PRO A 128 -17.92 9.49 -6.69
C PRO A 128 -18.11 8.32 -5.72
N GLY A 129 -19.25 7.65 -5.79
CA GLY A 129 -19.54 6.46 -5.00
C GLY A 129 -18.50 5.36 -5.23
N ILE A 130 -18.17 4.65 -4.15
CA ILE A 130 -17.27 3.51 -4.14
C ILE A 130 -17.97 2.43 -3.33
N ASP A 131 -18.08 1.21 -3.87
CA ASP A 131 -18.70 0.10 -3.18
C ASP A 131 -17.76 -0.45 -2.12
N LEU A 132 -18.16 -0.35 -0.84
CA LEU A 132 -17.37 -0.78 0.31
C LEU A 132 -17.83 -2.14 0.83
N TYR A 133 -16.87 -3.04 1.00
CA TYR A 133 -17.08 -4.38 1.52
C TYR A 133 -16.25 -4.60 2.79
N ASP A 134 -16.85 -5.30 3.76
CA ASP A 134 -16.14 -5.83 4.92
C ASP A 134 -15.66 -7.23 4.58
N GLY A 135 -14.35 -7.49 4.75
CA GLY A 135 -13.82 -8.81 4.45
C GLY A 135 -12.31 -8.92 4.56
N LEU A 136 -11.86 -10.14 4.40
CA LEU A 136 -10.44 -10.49 4.43
C LEU A 136 -9.91 -10.61 3.00
N ALA A 137 -8.66 -10.22 2.80
CA ALA A 137 -7.98 -10.41 1.52
C ALA A 137 -7.82 -11.90 1.13
N GLN A 138 -7.93 -12.81 2.11
CA GLN A 138 -7.82 -14.27 1.92
C GLN A 138 -9.15 -14.94 1.56
N ASP A 139 -10.27 -14.20 1.61
CA ASP A 139 -11.62 -14.74 1.36
C ASP A 139 -12.54 -13.58 0.93
N MET A 140 -12.51 -13.27 -0.35
CA MET A 140 -13.20 -12.12 -0.90
C MET A 140 -14.56 -12.48 -1.50
N PRO A 141 -15.65 -11.71 -1.19
CA PRO A 141 -17.00 -12.01 -1.61
C PRO A 141 -17.29 -11.60 -3.07
N PHE A 142 -16.33 -11.79 -3.95
CA PHE A 142 -16.47 -11.43 -5.36
C PHE A 142 -16.43 -12.67 -6.24
N PRO A 143 -17.18 -12.69 -7.35
CA PRO A 143 -17.05 -13.73 -8.36
C PRO A 143 -15.66 -13.75 -9.00
N ASP A 144 -15.31 -14.89 -9.58
CA ASP A 144 -14.11 -15.02 -10.38
C ASP A 144 -14.11 -14.03 -11.55
N GLU A 145 -12.93 -13.60 -11.97
CA GLU A 145 -12.72 -12.84 -13.20
C GLU A 145 -13.58 -11.56 -13.34
N THR A 146 -13.81 -10.87 -12.21
CA THR A 146 -14.70 -9.69 -12.14
C THR A 146 -13.98 -8.39 -12.49
N PHE A 147 -12.71 -8.23 -12.09
CA PHE A 147 -12.01 -6.94 -12.11
C PHE A 147 -10.96 -6.84 -13.23
N ASP A 148 -10.84 -5.64 -13.80
CA ASP A 148 -9.82 -5.28 -14.78
C ASP A 148 -8.47 -5.04 -14.12
N LEU A 149 -8.53 -4.45 -12.92
CA LEU A 149 -7.38 -4.07 -12.12
C LEU A 149 -7.65 -4.39 -10.65
N VAL A 150 -6.74 -5.13 -10.04
CA VAL A 150 -6.73 -5.34 -8.58
C VAL A 150 -5.50 -4.63 -8.04
N ILE A 151 -5.70 -3.75 -7.06
CA ILE A 151 -4.64 -2.99 -6.39
C ILE A 151 -4.60 -3.32 -4.91
N SER A 152 -3.39 -3.34 -4.34
CA SER A 152 -3.18 -3.48 -2.89
C SER A 152 -1.94 -2.69 -2.47
N HIS A 153 -2.04 -1.91 -1.39
CA HIS A 153 -0.95 -1.06 -0.92
C HIS A 153 -0.77 -1.17 0.59
N PHE A 154 0.40 -1.67 1.02
CA PHE A 154 0.78 -1.87 2.41
C PHE A 154 -0.16 -2.78 3.22
N VAL A 155 -0.62 -3.88 2.61
CA VAL A 155 -1.60 -4.79 3.20
C VAL A 155 -1.03 -6.18 3.42
N VAL A 156 -0.48 -6.80 2.38
CA VAL A 156 -0.15 -8.23 2.39
C VAL A 156 0.94 -8.56 3.42
N HIS A 157 1.87 -7.63 3.71
CA HIS A 157 2.89 -7.82 4.74
C HIS A 157 2.35 -7.92 6.16
N ASN A 158 1.14 -7.39 6.43
CA ASN A 158 0.44 -7.47 7.71
C ASN A 158 -0.28 -8.80 7.92
N ILE A 159 -0.38 -9.62 6.87
CA ILE A 159 -0.95 -10.97 6.97
C ILE A 159 0.11 -11.92 7.53
N SER A 160 -0.21 -12.51 8.69
CA SER A 160 0.69 -13.43 9.38
C SER A 160 0.79 -14.77 8.65
N GLY A 161 2.00 -15.29 8.53
CA GLY A 161 2.25 -16.58 7.89
C GLY A 161 2.34 -16.51 6.35
N ARG A 162 3.27 -17.29 5.80
CA ARG A 162 3.51 -17.34 4.35
C ARG A 162 2.28 -17.85 3.59
N LYS A 163 1.67 -18.93 4.07
CA LYS A 163 0.51 -19.57 3.42
C LYS A 163 -0.69 -18.62 3.33
N GLU A 164 -0.95 -17.82 4.37
CA GLU A 164 -2.05 -16.87 4.39
C GLU A 164 -1.82 -15.69 3.43
N ARG A 165 -0.56 -15.24 3.28
CA ARG A 165 -0.21 -14.24 2.24
C ARG A 165 -0.40 -14.80 0.83
N GLU A 166 0.00 -16.04 0.60
CA GLU A 166 -0.21 -16.73 -0.69
C GLU A 166 -1.70 -16.95 -0.97
N ARG A 167 -2.53 -17.24 0.06
CA ARG A 167 -3.98 -17.31 -0.06
C ARG A 167 -4.59 -15.96 -0.46
N ALA A 168 -4.14 -14.86 0.15
CA ALA A 168 -4.58 -13.53 -0.25
C ALA A 168 -4.21 -13.20 -1.71
N LEU A 169 -2.98 -13.54 -2.13
CA LEU A 169 -2.58 -13.37 -3.54
C LEU A 169 -3.40 -14.26 -4.48
N ALA A 170 -3.73 -15.50 -4.08
CA ALA A 170 -4.57 -16.39 -4.86
C ALA A 170 -5.98 -15.82 -5.04
N GLU A 171 -6.57 -15.24 -4.00
CA GLU A 171 -7.86 -14.57 -4.11
C GLU A 171 -7.81 -13.34 -5.03
N MET A 172 -6.75 -12.51 -4.93
CA MET A 172 -6.55 -11.38 -5.86
C MET A 172 -6.43 -11.85 -7.32
N VAL A 173 -5.78 -12.99 -7.55
CA VAL A 173 -5.67 -13.63 -8.87
C VAL A 173 -7.01 -14.19 -9.33
N ARG A 174 -7.79 -14.82 -8.44
CA ARG A 174 -9.09 -15.42 -8.76
C ARG A 174 -10.08 -14.37 -9.26
N VAL A 175 -10.17 -13.24 -8.57
CA VAL A 175 -11.11 -12.16 -8.94
C VAL A 175 -10.66 -11.31 -10.12
N LEU A 176 -9.41 -11.47 -10.57
CA LEU A 176 -8.85 -10.75 -11.71
C LEU A 176 -9.19 -11.45 -13.01
N ARG A 177 -9.78 -10.75 -13.97
CA ARG A 177 -10.11 -11.29 -15.29
C ARG A 177 -8.86 -11.66 -16.12
N PRO A 178 -8.98 -12.55 -17.12
CA PRO A 178 -7.92 -12.78 -18.10
C PRO A 178 -7.48 -11.47 -18.77
N GLY A 179 -6.17 -11.24 -18.86
CA GLY A 179 -5.60 -10.00 -19.38
C GLY A 179 -5.65 -8.81 -18.41
N GLY A 180 -6.22 -8.99 -17.20
CA GLY A 180 -6.24 -7.97 -16.15
C GLY A 180 -4.87 -7.76 -15.52
N THR A 181 -4.75 -6.69 -14.75
CA THR A 181 -3.52 -6.30 -14.05
C THR A 181 -3.68 -6.41 -12.55
N LEU A 182 -2.72 -7.05 -11.87
CA LEU A 182 -2.57 -7.03 -10.42
C LEU A 182 -1.41 -6.11 -10.05
N ALA A 183 -1.64 -5.14 -9.16
CA ALA A 183 -0.65 -4.20 -8.67
C ALA A 183 -0.52 -4.31 -7.15
N VAL A 184 0.58 -4.89 -6.67
CA VAL A 184 0.86 -5.04 -5.23
C VAL A 184 2.03 -4.16 -4.85
N SER A 185 1.76 -3.13 -4.03
CA SER A 185 2.78 -2.24 -3.46
C SER A 185 3.00 -2.57 -2.00
N ASP A 186 4.23 -2.95 -1.63
CA ASP A 186 4.52 -3.35 -0.26
C ASP A 186 6.00 -3.11 0.12
N ILE A 187 6.32 -3.31 1.41
CA ILE A 187 7.64 -3.07 2.00
C ILE A 187 8.42 -4.36 2.31
N LYS A 188 7.71 -5.49 2.42
CA LYS A 188 8.30 -6.79 2.79
C LYS A 188 7.80 -7.89 1.87
N ASN A 189 8.50 -9.02 1.87
CA ASN A 189 8.10 -10.26 1.20
C ASN A 189 7.90 -10.16 -0.34
N MET A 190 8.37 -9.08 -0.98
CA MET A 190 8.15 -8.85 -2.41
C MET A 190 8.69 -9.97 -3.31
N SER A 191 9.80 -10.61 -2.92
CA SER A 191 10.34 -11.77 -3.64
C SER A 191 9.41 -12.99 -3.57
N GLN A 192 8.74 -13.18 -2.42
CA GLN A 192 7.72 -14.23 -2.25
C GLN A 192 6.52 -13.97 -3.16
N TYR A 193 6.01 -12.72 -3.16
CA TYR A 193 4.85 -12.35 -3.98
C TYR A 193 5.14 -12.51 -5.47
N ARG A 194 6.29 -12.02 -5.91
CA ARG A 194 6.72 -12.17 -7.31
C ARG A 194 6.81 -13.63 -7.72
N LYS A 195 7.49 -14.46 -6.92
CA LYS A 195 7.63 -15.88 -7.20
C LYS A 195 6.26 -16.56 -7.30
N PHE A 196 5.36 -16.31 -6.35
CA PHE A 196 4.00 -16.85 -6.38
C PHE A 196 3.26 -16.48 -7.67
N LEU A 197 3.32 -15.21 -8.09
CA LEU A 197 2.65 -14.73 -9.29
C LEU A 197 3.23 -15.32 -10.57
N GLU A 198 4.56 -15.44 -10.66
CA GLU A 198 5.25 -16.05 -11.81
C GLU A 198 4.92 -17.54 -11.92
N GLU A 199 4.86 -18.28 -10.80
CA GLU A 199 4.43 -19.68 -10.74
C GLU A 199 2.95 -19.88 -11.14
N ASN A 200 2.12 -18.84 -11.04
CA ASN A 200 0.72 -18.83 -11.44
C ASN A 200 0.48 -18.17 -12.83
N GLY A 201 1.51 -18.09 -13.68
CA GLY A 201 1.40 -17.68 -15.07
C GLY A 201 1.32 -16.16 -15.31
N PHE A 202 1.79 -15.34 -14.36
CA PHE A 202 1.85 -13.90 -14.54
C PHE A 202 3.23 -13.46 -15.03
N GLN A 203 3.23 -12.49 -15.95
CA GLN A 203 4.43 -11.71 -16.26
C GLN A 203 4.54 -10.58 -15.24
N THR A 204 5.67 -10.48 -14.55
CA THR A 204 5.86 -9.50 -13.48
C THR A 204 6.90 -8.44 -13.82
N ARG A 205 6.64 -7.21 -13.38
CA ARG A 205 7.60 -6.10 -13.39
C ARG A 205 7.65 -5.45 -12.02
N THR A 206 8.86 -5.24 -11.48
CA THR A 206 9.04 -4.63 -10.16
C THR A 206 9.64 -3.24 -10.27
N TYR A 207 9.03 -2.29 -9.56
CA TYR A 207 9.52 -0.92 -9.39
C TYR A 207 9.92 -0.69 -7.94
N SER A 208 11.04 -0.01 -7.70
CA SER A 208 11.51 0.36 -6.36
C SER A 208 11.34 1.86 -6.14
N PHE A 209 10.83 2.24 -4.97
CA PHE A 209 10.59 3.63 -4.61
C PHE A 209 11.43 4.01 -3.39
N TYR A 210 12.50 4.76 -3.63
CA TYR A 210 13.42 5.24 -2.59
C TYR A 210 12.97 6.56 -1.93
N HIS A 211 11.94 7.21 -2.48
CA HIS A 211 11.34 8.43 -1.92
C HIS A 211 10.21 8.14 -0.92
N THR A 212 9.81 6.89 -0.77
CA THR A 212 8.83 6.47 0.23
C THR A 212 9.52 6.11 1.54
N PHE A 213 8.79 6.22 2.65
CA PHE A 213 9.27 5.71 3.93
C PHE A 213 8.17 4.91 4.62
N PRO A 214 8.40 3.64 4.93
CA PRO A 214 9.58 2.84 4.54
C PRO A 214 9.71 2.66 3.02
N PHE A 215 10.90 2.33 2.54
CA PHE A 215 11.15 2.08 1.12
C PHE A 215 10.23 0.98 0.61
N SER A 216 9.43 1.29 -0.39
CA SER A 216 8.45 0.36 -0.93
C SER A 216 8.83 -0.12 -2.32
N LYS A 217 8.25 -1.26 -2.70
CA LYS A 217 8.30 -1.79 -4.05
C LYS A 217 6.89 -2.01 -4.57
N LEU A 218 6.71 -1.89 -5.87
CA LEU A 218 5.47 -2.19 -6.57
C LEU A 218 5.73 -3.32 -7.56
N ILE A 219 4.99 -4.39 -7.45
CA ILE A 219 4.89 -5.44 -8.47
C ILE A 219 3.68 -5.14 -9.33
N ILE A 220 3.90 -5.01 -10.63
CA ILE A 220 2.85 -5.06 -11.64
C ILE A 220 2.91 -6.45 -12.26
N ALA A 221 1.81 -7.18 -12.18
CA ALA A 221 1.67 -8.52 -12.72
C ALA A 221 0.50 -8.53 -13.72
N VAL A 222 0.76 -8.99 -14.92
CA VAL A 222 -0.26 -9.12 -15.98
C VAL A 222 -0.51 -10.59 -16.25
N ARG A 223 -1.76 -11.00 -16.18
CA ARG A 223 -2.15 -12.37 -16.48
C ARG A 223 -1.99 -12.62 -17.99
N THR A 224 -1.10 -13.54 -18.36
CA THR A 224 -0.94 -13.93 -19.76
C THR A 224 -2.23 -14.57 -20.24
N PRO A 225 -2.79 -14.17 -21.40
CA PRO A 225 -3.94 -14.87 -21.95
C PRO A 225 -3.60 -16.34 -22.15
N VAL A 226 -4.43 -17.23 -21.64
CA VAL A 226 -4.31 -18.68 -21.91
C VAL A 226 -4.56 -18.86 -23.40
N GLY A 227 -3.52 -19.08 -24.21
CA GLY A 227 -3.74 -19.41 -25.62
C GLY A 227 -2.81 -18.79 -26.67
N THR A 228 -1.63 -18.26 -26.30
CA THR A 228 -0.57 -18.02 -27.29
C THR A 228 0.64 -18.89 -26.98
N GLY A 229 0.44 -20.19 -27.03
CA GLY A 229 1.54 -21.11 -27.29
C GLY A 229 2.11 -20.72 -28.63
N CYS A 230 3.29 -20.12 -28.64
CA CYS A 230 4.07 -19.92 -29.87
C CYS A 230 4.41 -21.29 -30.40
N SER A 231 3.59 -21.75 -31.38
CA SER A 231 4.00 -22.76 -32.34
C SER A 231 5.01 -22.09 -33.26
N ILE A 232 6.27 -22.10 -32.84
CA ILE A 232 7.37 -21.89 -33.77
C ILE A 232 8.07 -23.23 -33.88
N CYS A 233 7.70 -23.97 -34.90
CA CYS A 233 8.55 -24.96 -35.56
C CYS A 233 9.76 -24.27 -36.20
#